data_fea039b1553f0ce6bf6286cdfed96694
#
_entry.id   fea039b1553f0ce6bf6286cdfed96694
#
_cell.length_a   1.000
_cell.length_b   1.000
_cell.length_c   1.000
_cell.angle_alpha   90.00
_cell.angle_beta   90.00
_cell.angle_gamma   90.00
#
_symmetry.space_group_name_H-M   'P 1'
#
loop_
_entity.id
_entity.type
_entity.pdbx_description
1 polymer ?
#
loop_
_entity_poly.entity_id
_entity_poly.type
_entity_poly.pdbx_seq_one_letter_code
_entity_poly.pdbx_strand_id
1 'polypeptide(L)'
;MTLRRRIFSVLVEILENVAKYSPGREPEEKFGMPVAMIRLEDDVYTLTTGNLILNDKVEDLKRKLDTINKNDKVGLKELFRKSLSGQTINTNSTGNMGLIDMASKSGSKLVYLFEQITELYSYYVLTVKVEGRTN
;
A
#
# COMPACT_ATOMS: atom_id res chain seq x y z
N MET A 1 0.99 -7.13 19.45
CA MET A 1 1.84 -6.06 18.91
C MET A 1 1.33 -4.72 19.39
N THR A 2 2.21 -3.86 19.88
CA THR A 2 1.80 -2.54 20.36
C THR A 2 1.35 -1.64 19.21
N LEU A 3 0.56 -0.63 19.53
CA LEU A 3 0.11 0.36 18.57
C LEU A 3 1.32 1.03 17.88
N ARG A 4 2.33 1.41 18.66
CA ARG A 4 3.54 2.04 18.12
C ARG A 4 4.20 1.16 17.07
N ARG A 5 4.35 -0.12 17.34
CA ARG A 5 4.98 -1.07 16.41
C ARG A 5 4.13 -1.27 15.16
N ARG A 6 2.81 -1.30 15.33
CA ARG A 6 1.90 -1.42 14.19
C ARG A 6 2.02 -0.21 13.27
N ILE A 7 1.98 0.98 13.84
CA ILE A 7 2.12 2.22 13.05
C ILE A 7 3.46 2.26 12.35
N PHE A 8 4.54 1.96 13.07
CA PHE A 8 5.88 1.96 12.50
C PHE A 8 5.99 0.95 11.35
N SER A 9 5.47 -0.25 11.56
CA SER A 9 5.49 -1.28 10.53
C SER A 9 4.71 -0.88 9.28
N VAL A 10 3.51 -0.30 9.46
CA VAL A 10 2.72 0.19 8.34
C VAL A 10 3.45 1.33 7.63
N LEU A 11 4.08 2.23 8.38
CA LEU A 11 4.85 3.34 7.80
C LEU A 11 5.98 2.83 6.91
N VAL A 12 6.75 1.86 7.39
CA VAL A 12 7.84 1.27 6.61
C VAL A 12 7.29 0.66 5.31
N GLU A 13 6.21 -0.11 5.42
CA GLU A 13 5.63 -0.78 4.26
C GLU A 13 5.05 0.22 3.25
N ILE A 14 4.38 1.28 3.71
CA ILE A 14 3.80 2.26 2.81
C ILE A 14 4.90 3.07 2.09
N LEU A 15 6.00 3.39 2.78
CA LEU A 15 7.13 4.06 2.16
C LEU A 15 7.87 3.17 1.17
N GLU A 16 8.00 1.87 1.48
CA GLU A 16 8.56 0.91 0.52
C GLU A 16 7.69 0.80 -0.72
N ASN A 17 6.37 0.89 -0.56
CA ASN A 17 5.44 0.89 -1.68
C ASN A 17 5.67 2.10 -2.58
N VAL A 18 5.89 3.28 -2.01
CA VAL A 18 6.24 4.48 -2.76
C VAL A 18 7.54 4.25 -3.54
N ALA A 19 8.57 3.75 -2.88
CA ALA A 19 9.86 3.50 -3.51
C ALA A 19 9.77 2.51 -4.65
N LYS A 20 8.94 1.49 -4.49
CA LYS A 20 8.77 0.44 -5.50
C LYS A 20 8.16 0.97 -6.80
N TYR A 21 7.18 1.86 -6.70
CA TYR A 21 6.41 2.30 -7.85
C TYR A 21 6.83 3.65 -8.42
N SER A 22 7.56 4.47 -7.65
CA SER A 22 8.04 5.76 -8.14
C SER A 22 8.96 5.57 -9.33
N PRO A 23 8.71 6.28 -10.44
CA PRO A 23 9.49 6.08 -11.67
C PRO A 23 10.85 6.76 -11.67
N GLY A 24 11.11 7.63 -10.70
CA GLY A 24 12.39 8.31 -10.58
C GLY A 24 12.27 9.82 -10.58
N ARG A 25 13.38 10.45 -10.32
CA ARG A 25 13.45 11.89 -10.04
C ARG A 25 12.97 12.78 -11.20
N GLU A 26 13.38 12.46 -12.41
CA GLU A 26 13.07 13.32 -13.55
C GLU A 26 11.57 13.46 -13.81
N PRO A 27 10.80 12.36 -13.95
CA PRO A 27 9.36 12.53 -14.09
C PRO A 27 8.69 13.09 -12.84
N GLU A 28 9.22 12.80 -11.64
CA GLU A 28 8.67 13.33 -10.40
C GLU A 28 8.77 14.83 -10.32
N GLU A 29 9.91 15.41 -10.69
CA GLU A 29 10.08 16.85 -10.72
C GLU A 29 9.16 17.54 -11.71
N LYS A 30 8.83 16.86 -12.80
CA LYS A 30 8.02 17.42 -13.86
C LYS A 30 6.51 17.28 -13.60
N PHE A 31 6.06 16.15 -13.04
CA PHE A 31 4.64 15.83 -12.95
C PHE A 31 4.11 15.66 -11.52
N GLY A 32 4.96 15.54 -10.53
CA GLY A 32 4.55 15.43 -9.13
C GLY A 32 5.51 14.62 -8.29
N MET A 33 5.94 15.24 -7.19
CA MET A 33 6.84 14.62 -6.23
C MET A 33 6.09 13.64 -5.33
N PRO A 34 6.77 12.63 -4.77
CA PRO A 34 6.17 11.79 -3.75
C PRO A 34 5.84 12.60 -2.51
N VAL A 35 4.73 12.28 -1.88
CA VAL A 35 4.32 12.89 -0.61
C VAL A 35 3.92 11.80 0.37
N ALA A 36 4.13 12.09 1.65
CA ALA A 36 3.68 11.23 2.73
C ALA A 36 3.10 12.09 3.83
N MET A 37 1.99 11.65 4.40
CA MET A 37 1.30 12.38 5.45
C MET A 37 0.81 11.41 6.51
N ILE A 38 0.97 11.79 7.77
CA ILE A 38 0.41 11.04 8.90
C ILE A 38 -0.51 12.01 9.63
N ARG A 39 -1.73 11.55 9.92
CA ARG A 39 -2.70 12.36 10.66
C ARG A 39 -3.31 11.51 11.76
N LEU A 40 -3.50 12.13 12.91
CA LEU A 40 -4.20 11.52 14.03
C LEU A 40 -5.51 12.27 14.28
N GLU A 41 -6.61 11.54 14.24
CA GLU A 41 -7.93 12.10 14.48
C GLU A 41 -8.81 11.01 15.12
N ASP A 42 -9.40 11.32 16.28
CA ASP A 42 -10.29 10.39 17.00
C ASP A 42 -9.67 9.01 17.25
N ASP A 43 -8.41 9.00 17.67
CA ASP A 43 -7.64 7.78 17.94
C ASP A 43 -7.37 6.93 16.69
N VAL A 44 -7.57 7.48 15.51
CA VAL A 44 -7.24 6.81 14.25
C VAL A 44 -6.06 7.51 13.60
N TYR A 45 -5.00 6.74 13.32
CA TYR A 45 -3.87 7.21 12.54
C TYR A 45 -4.16 6.95 11.08
N THR A 46 -4.11 7.99 10.26
CA THR A 46 -4.30 7.88 8.82
C THR A 46 -2.96 8.18 8.15
N LEU A 47 -2.42 7.18 7.47
CA LEU A 47 -1.18 7.30 6.72
C LEU A 47 -1.54 7.37 5.24
N THR A 48 -1.14 8.45 4.59
CA THR A 48 -1.44 8.65 3.17
C THR A 48 -0.15 8.92 2.42
N THR A 49 0.05 8.22 1.31
CA THR A 49 1.16 8.50 0.40
C THR A 49 0.63 8.74 -0.99
N GLY A 50 1.36 9.56 -1.74
CA GLY A 50 1.08 9.79 -3.14
C GLY A 50 2.37 9.78 -3.92
N ASN A 51 2.36 9.18 -5.09
CA ASN A 51 3.51 9.14 -5.98
C ASN A 51 3.08 8.84 -7.41
N LEU A 52 3.93 9.19 -8.35
CA LEU A 52 3.73 8.79 -9.73
C LEU A 52 3.91 7.28 -9.87
N ILE A 53 3.23 6.71 -10.85
CA ILE A 53 3.34 5.31 -11.23
C ILE A 53 3.20 5.23 -12.75
N LEU A 54 3.93 4.32 -13.37
CA LEU A 54 3.76 4.05 -14.80
C LEU A 54 2.37 3.49 -15.06
N ASN A 55 1.71 3.98 -16.09
CA ASN A 55 0.35 3.54 -16.42
C ASN A 55 0.25 2.04 -16.65
N ASP A 56 1.31 1.42 -17.19
CA ASP A 56 1.31 -0.01 -17.46
C ASP A 56 1.35 -0.87 -16.17
N LYS A 57 1.61 -0.25 -15.02
CA LYS A 57 1.63 -0.95 -13.73
C LYS A 57 0.33 -0.78 -12.93
N VAL A 58 -0.54 0.12 -13.35
CA VAL A 58 -1.76 0.45 -12.61
C VAL A 58 -2.70 -0.75 -12.49
N GLU A 59 -2.99 -1.42 -13.59
CA GLU A 59 -3.95 -2.54 -13.58
C GLU A 59 -3.51 -3.68 -12.66
N ASP A 60 -2.23 -4.02 -12.69
CA ASP A 60 -1.69 -5.09 -11.83
C ASP A 60 -1.78 -4.70 -10.35
N LEU A 61 -1.36 -3.48 -10.01
CA LEU A 61 -1.42 -3.00 -8.63
C LEU A 61 -2.87 -2.91 -8.13
N LYS A 62 -3.76 -2.40 -8.96
CA LYS A 62 -5.18 -2.31 -8.63
C LYS A 62 -5.77 -3.69 -8.33
N ARG A 63 -5.43 -4.67 -9.15
CA ARG A 63 -5.89 -6.05 -8.95
C ARG A 63 -5.39 -6.61 -7.61
N LYS A 64 -4.13 -6.34 -7.27
CA LYS A 64 -3.56 -6.76 -5.99
C LYS A 64 -4.29 -6.11 -4.81
N LEU A 65 -4.52 -4.81 -4.88
CA LEU A 65 -5.23 -4.07 -3.84
C LEU A 65 -6.68 -4.58 -3.68
N ASP A 66 -7.37 -4.79 -4.78
CA ASP A 66 -8.74 -5.30 -4.76
C ASP A 66 -8.82 -6.70 -4.18
N THR A 67 -7.87 -7.58 -4.53
CA THR A 67 -7.81 -8.93 -3.99
C THR A 67 -7.60 -8.88 -2.47
N ILE A 68 -6.67 -8.05 -2.01
CA ILE A 68 -6.40 -7.89 -0.59
C ILE A 68 -7.65 -7.39 0.13
N ASN A 69 -8.33 -6.39 -0.44
CA ASN A 69 -9.50 -5.79 0.18
C ASN A 69 -10.73 -6.72 0.25
N LYS A 70 -10.74 -7.78 -0.54
CA LYS A 70 -11.82 -8.78 -0.49
C LYS A 70 -11.65 -9.77 0.67
N ASN A 71 -10.50 -9.78 1.30
CA ASN A 71 -10.18 -10.77 2.33
C ASN A 71 -10.37 -10.21 3.74
N ASP A 72 -10.84 -11.06 4.65
CA ASP A 72 -10.87 -10.79 6.07
C ASP A 72 -9.51 -11.16 6.69
N LYS A 73 -9.41 -11.10 8.01
CA LYS A 73 -8.15 -11.45 8.71
C LYS A 73 -7.67 -12.85 8.39
N VAL A 74 -8.59 -13.81 8.34
CA VAL A 74 -8.23 -15.19 8.04
C VAL A 74 -7.71 -15.31 6.61
N GLY A 75 -8.40 -14.69 5.66
CA GLY A 75 -7.99 -14.67 4.27
C GLY A 75 -6.63 -14.00 4.07
N LEU A 76 -6.36 -12.92 4.79
CA LEU A 76 -5.08 -12.23 4.71
C LEU A 76 -3.93 -13.10 5.23
N LYS A 77 -4.16 -13.82 6.32
CA LYS A 77 -3.16 -14.78 6.83
C LYS A 77 -2.85 -15.86 5.82
N GLU A 78 -3.87 -16.36 5.16
CA GLU A 78 -3.71 -17.39 4.13
C GLU A 78 -2.94 -16.85 2.93
N LEU A 79 -3.25 -15.65 2.47
CA LEU A 79 -2.50 -14.99 1.39
C LEU A 79 -1.03 -14.81 1.76
N PHE A 80 -0.77 -14.38 2.99
CA PHE A 80 0.58 -14.19 3.47
C PHE A 80 1.34 -15.53 3.50
N ARG A 81 0.71 -16.57 4.02
CA ARG A 81 1.29 -17.91 4.06
C ARG A 81 1.65 -18.43 2.67
N LYS A 82 0.73 -18.26 1.72
CA LYS A 82 0.97 -18.65 0.33
C LYS A 82 2.13 -17.90 -0.29
N SER A 83 2.24 -16.60 0.00
CA SER A 83 3.35 -15.79 -0.51
C SER A 83 4.69 -16.24 0.05
N LEU A 84 4.73 -16.60 1.34
CA LEU A 84 5.94 -17.11 1.98
C LEU A 84 6.39 -18.44 1.39
N SER A 85 5.44 -19.31 1.06
CA SER A 85 5.76 -20.64 0.55
C SER A 85 6.07 -20.66 -0.95
N GLY A 86 5.97 -19.51 -1.61
CA GLY A 86 6.22 -19.41 -3.04
C GLY A 86 5.15 -20.07 -3.90
N GLN A 87 3.98 -20.33 -3.34
CA GLN A 87 2.89 -20.98 -4.08
C GLN A 87 2.17 -20.04 -5.04
N THR A 88 2.40 -18.74 -4.89
CA THR A 88 1.94 -17.80 -5.89
C THR A 88 2.96 -17.79 -7.02
N ILE A 89 2.52 -18.18 -8.19
CA ILE A 89 3.37 -18.32 -9.38
C ILE A 89 3.79 -16.94 -9.91
N ASN A 90 3.39 -15.90 -9.28
CA ASN A 90 3.64 -14.56 -9.74
C ASN A 90 5.02 -14.11 -9.28
N THR A 91 5.86 -13.70 -10.21
CA THR A 91 7.21 -13.18 -9.94
C THR A 91 7.20 -11.94 -9.06
N ASN A 92 6.03 -11.33 -8.87
CA ASN A 92 5.85 -10.15 -8.03
C ASN A 92 5.34 -10.47 -6.63
N SER A 93 5.45 -11.73 -6.20
CA SER A 93 4.94 -12.17 -4.90
C SER A 93 5.54 -11.39 -3.73
N THR A 94 6.81 -10.97 -3.82
CA THR A 94 7.47 -10.18 -2.77
C THR A 94 6.81 -8.82 -2.57
N GLY A 95 6.32 -8.20 -3.65
CA GLY A 95 5.61 -6.93 -3.56
C GLY A 95 4.25 -7.06 -2.91
N ASN A 96 3.63 -8.23 -2.99
CA ASN A 96 2.33 -8.49 -2.37
C ASN A 96 2.42 -8.60 -0.85
N MET A 97 3.55 -9.10 -0.33
CA MET A 97 3.71 -9.31 1.09
C MET A 97 3.60 -8.02 1.89
N GLY A 98 4.18 -6.93 1.40
CA GLY A 98 4.09 -5.63 2.05
C GLY A 98 2.66 -5.11 2.11
N LEU A 99 1.93 -5.24 1.02
CA LEU A 99 0.53 -4.81 0.96
C LEU A 99 -0.37 -5.65 1.87
N ILE A 100 -0.16 -6.97 1.87
CA ILE A 100 -0.89 -7.88 2.74
C ILE A 100 -0.62 -7.54 4.21
N ASP A 101 0.64 -7.29 4.55
CA ASP A 101 1.04 -6.95 5.91
C ASP A 101 0.40 -5.63 6.37
N MET A 102 0.40 -4.62 5.50
CA MET A 102 -0.29 -3.36 5.79
C MET A 102 -1.76 -3.56 6.09
N ALA A 103 -2.45 -4.31 5.25
CA ALA A 103 -3.87 -4.58 5.42
C ALA A 103 -4.13 -5.33 6.73
N SER A 104 -3.30 -6.32 7.04
CA SER A 104 -3.42 -7.10 8.27
C SER A 104 -3.24 -6.23 9.50
N LYS A 105 -2.25 -5.35 9.51
CA LYS A 105 -1.95 -4.47 10.65
C LYS A 105 -2.88 -3.28 10.77
N SER A 106 -3.43 -2.82 9.66
CA SER A 106 -4.36 -1.70 9.69
C SER A 106 -5.71 -2.09 10.25
N GLY A 107 -6.16 -3.29 9.99
CA GLY A 107 -7.50 -3.74 10.37
C GLY A 107 -8.60 -3.13 9.52
N SER A 108 -8.27 -2.37 8.49
CA SER A 108 -9.22 -1.74 7.59
C SER A 108 -8.82 -2.00 6.15
N LYS A 109 -9.74 -1.77 5.24
CA LYS A 109 -9.42 -1.87 3.82
C LYS A 109 -8.43 -0.78 3.43
N LEU A 110 -7.56 -1.12 2.49
CA LEU A 110 -6.64 -0.15 1.89
C LEU A 110 -7.43 0.70 0.91
N VAL A 111 -7.35 2.02 1.07
CA VAL A 111 -8.05 2.96 0.18
C VAL A 111 -7.06 3.49 -0.82
N TYR A 112 -7.41 3.45 -2.10
CA TYR A 112 -6.49 3.87 -3.14
C TYR A 112 -7.20 4.70 -4.20
N LEU A 113 -6.41 5.49 -4.91
CA LEU A 113 -6.87 6.29 -6.03
C LEU A 113 -5.77 6.33 -7.08
N PHE A 114 -6.14 6.16 -8.34
CA PHE A 114 -5.24 6.37 -9.47
C PHE A 114 -5.84 7.45 -10.35
N GLU A 115 -5.04 8.44 -10.69
CA GLU A 115 -5.46 9.51 -11.61
C GLU A 115 -4.45 9.65 -12.72
N GLN A 116 -4.87 9.44 -13.95
CA GLN A 116 -3.98 9.55 -15.09
C GLN A 116 -3.58 11.01 -15.31
N ILE A 117 -2.27 11.24 -15.38
CA ILE A 117 -1.70 12.59 -15.59
C ILE A 117 -1.26 12.76 -17.04
N THR A 118 -0.57 11.76 -17.58
CA THR A 118 -0.08 11.75 -18.96
C THR A 118 -0.37 10.40 -19.59
N GLU A 119 0.04 10.23 -20.85
CA GLU A 119 -0.04 8.93 -21.53
C GLU A 119 0.85 7.89 -20.87
N LEU A 120 1.87 8.31 -20.13
CA LEU A 120 2.84 7.41 -19.52
C LEU A 120 2.65 7.24 -18.01
N TYR A 121 2.16 8.27 -17.32
CA TYR A 121 2.11 8.31 -15.86
C TYR A 121 0.72 8.58 -15.32
N SER A 122 0.44 7.94 -14.17
CA SER A 122 -0.67 8.28 -13.29
C SER A 122 -0.12 8.73 -11.93
N TYR A 123 -0.94 9.41 -11.16
CA TYR A 123 -0.65 9.66 -9.75
C TYR A 123 -1.42 8.67 -8.92
N TYR A 124 -0.72 8.02 -7.99
CA TYR A 124 -1.24 6.94 -7.16
C TYR A 124 -1.26 7.42 -5.71
N VAL A 125 -2.42 7.34 -5.09
CA VAL A 125 -2.60 7.69 -3.68
C VAL A 125 -3.05 6.45 -2.92
N LEU A 126 -2.37 6.16 -1.82
CA LEU A 126 -2.71 5.04 -0.94
C LEU A 126 -2.95 5.57 0.46
N THR A 127 -4.07 5.18 1.06
CA THR A 127 -4.43 5.56 2.42
C THR A 127 -4.62 4.31 3.27
N VAL A 128 -3.93 4.29 4.42
CA VAL A 128 -4.01 3.18 5.37
C VAL A 128 -4.39 3.75 6.74
N LYS A 129 -5.42 3.19 7.35
CA LYS A 129 -5.87 3.61 8.68
C LYS A 129 -5.45 2.59 9.72
N VAL A 130 -4.93 3.07 10.84
CA VAL A 130 -4.54 2.23 11.96
C VAL A 130 -5.24 2.77 13.19
N GLU A 131 -6.15 1.98 13.78
CA GLU A 131 -6.88 2.41 14.94
C GLU A 131 -5.99 2.39 16.18
N GLY A 132 -6.10 3.45 16.98
CA GLY A 132 -5.34 3.60 18.22
C GLY A 132 -5.77 2.66 19.32
N ARG A 133 -7.01 2.15 19.27
CA ARG A 133 -7.53 1.23 20.24
C ARG A 133 -7.61 -0.18 19.69
N THR A 134 -7.02 -1.11 20.41
CA THR A 134 -7.19 -2.53 20.14
C THR A 134 -8.15 -3.09 21.17
N ASN A 135 -9.27 -3.53 20.72
CA ASN A 135 -10.19 -4.28 21.57
C ASN A 135 -9.89 -5.76 21.47
#